data_5c3ab6b4c8ae4874a5ae23f2dbe0da0a
#
_entry.id   5c3ab6b4c8ae4874a5ae23f2dbe0da0a
#
_cell.length_a   1.000
_cell.length_b   1.000
_cell.length_c   1.000
_cell.angle_alpha   90.00
_cell.angle_beta   90.00
_cell.angle_gamma   90.00
#
_symmetry.space_group_name_H-M   'P 1'
#
loop_
_entity.id
_entity.type
_entity.pdbx_description
1 polymer ?
#
loop_
_entity_poly.entity_id
_entity_poly.type
_entity_poly.pdbx_seq_one_letter_code
_entity_poly.pdbx_strand_id
1 'polypeptide(L)'
;IFPWRPQQGKVARLICDVYNPDGTPFIGDPRYVLKRAVKRAADMGYTFQVGPECEFFLFHTDEEGRPTTQSHERASYFDVSPIDLGENVRRDIVLNLEDMGFEVEASHHEIAPAQHEIDLQYTEGLEAADHIMTFKMAAKTIAKRHGLHATFMPKPKEGVNGSGMHINMSLSDEDGHNLFADDSDELGLSQLAYRFMAGILGHMKEMTILTNPLVNSYKRLVPGYDAPIYICLLYTSDAADDK
;
A
#
# COMPACT_ATOMS: atom_id res chain seq x y z
N ILE A 1 7.13 18.85 -3.76
CA ILE A 1 6.26 19.92 -4.29
C ILE A 1 5.13 19.26 -5.05
N PHE A 2 3.90 19.77 -4.89
CA PHE A 2 2.75 19.17 -5.56
C PHE A 2 2.64 19.59 -7.02
N PRO A 3 2.76 18.67 -8.01
CA PRO A 3 2.68 18.99 -9.43
C PRO A 3 1.31 19.53 -9.85
N TRP A 4 0.25 19.09 -9.20
CA TRP A 4 -1.13 19.51 -9.50
C TRP A 4 -1.50 20.92 -9.00
N ARG A 5 -0.57 21.65 -8.39
CA ARG A 5 -0.77 23.05 -7.99
C ARG A 5 -0.19 24.00 -9.03
N PRO A 6 -0.78 25.21 -9.20
CA PRO A 6 -0.26 26.19 -10.13
C PRO A 6 1.20 26.56 -9.83
N GLN A 7 2.00 26.74 -10.87
CA GLN A 7 3.42 27.08 -10.71
C GLN A 7 3.66 28.40 -9.94
N GLN A 8 2.71 29.32 -10.02
CA GLN A 8 2.77 30.61 -9.31
C GLN A 8 2.48 30.52 -7.81
N GLY A 9 1.96 29.39 -7.33
CA GLY A 9 1.67 29.14 -5.92
C GLY A 9 2.09 27.73 -5.53
N LYS A 10 3.38 27.41 -5.70
CA LYS A 10 3.92 26.09 -5.36
C LYS A 10 3.64 25.74 -3.92
N VAL A 11 3.15 24.54 -3.69
CA VAL A 11 2.89 24.00 -2.35
C VAL A 11 3.85 22.85 -2.09
N ALA A 12 4.61 22.94 -1.00
CA ALA A 12 5.44 21.87 -0.51
C ALA A 12 4.76 21.19 0.70
N ARG A 13 4.88 19.87 0.79
CA ARG A 13 4.57 19.09 1.96
C ARG A 13 5.85 18.64 2.62
N LEU A 14 5.90 18.74 3.92
CA LEU A 14 6.97 18.22 4.75
C LEU A 14 6.39 17.15 5.68
N ILE A 15 7.03 16.00 5.72
CA ILE A 15 6.73 14.96 6.71
C ILE A 15 7.66 15.21 7.89
N CYS A 16 7.09 15.34 9.08
CA CYS A 16 7.81 15.72 10.28
C CYS A 16 7.63 14.69 11.37
N ASP A 17 8.64 14.57 12.23
CA ASP A 17 8.54 13.81 13.47
C ASP A 17 7.84 14.63 14.56
N VAL A 18 7.14 13.96 15.47
CA VAL A 18 6.48 14.61 16.60
C VAL A 18 7.36 14.55 17.84
N TYR A 19 7.49 15.68 18.53
CA TYR A 19 8.27 15.82 19.75
C TYR A 19 7.42 16.35 20.90
N ASN A 20 7.79 15.99 22.12
CA ASN A 20 7.26 16.62 23.33
C ASN A 20 7.82 18.06 23.49
N PRO A 21 7.18 18.91 24.30
CA PRO A 21 7.67 20.28 24.54
C PRO A 21 9.08 20.38 25.12
N ASP A 22 9.56 19.32 25.76
CA ASP A 22 10.92 19.23 26.31
C ASP A 22 11.98 18.79 25.28
N GLY A 23 11.58 18.60 24.01
CA GLY A 23 12.46 18.18 22.93
C GLY A 23 12.72 16.68 22.85
N THR A 24 12.06 15.87 23.68
CA THR A 24 12.13 14.40 23.54
C THR A 24 11.16 13.89 22.47
N PRO A 25 11.49 12.80 21.72
CA PRO A 25 10.57 12.22 20.77
C PRO A 25 9.27 11.78 21.44
N PHE A 26 8.13 12.02 20.77
CA PHE A 26 6.85 11.55 21.26
C PHE A 26 6.67 10.06 20.96
N ILE A 27 6.59 9.26 22.01
CA ILE A 27 6.53 7.79 21.90
C ILE A 27 5.27 7.25 21.26
N GLY A 28 4.20 8.05 21.17
CA GLY A 28 2.94 7.71 20.50
C GLY A 28 2.94 8.05 19.00
N ASP A 29 4.01 8.63 18.47
CA ASP A 29 4.14 8.88 17.03
C ASP A 29 4.42 7.57 16.28
N PRO A 30 3.51 7.11 15.39
CA PRO A 30 3.73 5.88 14.62
C PRO A 30 5.03 5.91 13.80
N ARG A 31 5.40 7.08 13.27
CA ARG A 31 6.63 7.25 12.52
C ARG A 31 7.88 7.04 13.42
N TYR A 32 7.84 7.53 14.64
CA TYR A 32 8.89 7.29 15.62
C TYR A 32 8.98 5.81 16.02
N VAL A 33 7.84 5.12 16.15
CA VAL A 33 7.82 3.68 16.44
C VAL A 33 8.52 2.90 15.31
N LEU A 34 8.19 3.23 14.04
CA LEU A 34 8.85 2.62 12.88
C LEU A 34 10.36 2.94 12.84
N LYS A 35 10.76 4.18 13.08
CA LYS A 35 12.18 4.57 13.16
C LYS A 35 12.95 3.73 14.18
N ARG A 36 12.35 3.42 15.33
CA ARG A 36 12.96 2.55 16.33
C ARG A 36 13.12 1.11 15.85
N ALA A 37 12.12 0.59 15.10
CA ALA A 37 12.17 -0.76 14.54
C ALA A 37 13.25 -0.85 13.46
N VAL A 38 13.28 0.10 12.52
CA VAL A 38 14.31 0.20 11.47
C VAL A 38 15.70 0.33 12.09
N LYS A 39 15.85 1.20 13.10
CA LYS A 39 17.12 1.31 13.81
C LYS A 39 17.55 -0.01 14.46
N ARG A 40 16.63 -0.75 15.05
CA ARG A 40 16.94 -2.05 15.65
C ARG A 40 17.40 -3.07 14.59
N ALA A 41 16.80 -3.07 13.40
CA ALA A 41 17.25 -3.89 12.28
C ALA A 41 18.68 -3.48 11.86
N ALA A 42 18.94 -2.19 11.73
CA ALA A 42 20.27 -1.66 11.39
C ALA A 42 21.33 -2.03 12.45
N ASP A 43 20.99 -1.96 13.75
CA ASP A 43 21.89 -2.38 14.84
C ASP A 43 22.22 -3.90 14.79
N MET A 44 21.42 -4.69 14.05
CA MET A 44 21.65 -6.11 13.76
C MET A 44 22.35 -6.35 12.42
N GLY A 45 22.69 -5.29 11.69
CA GLY A 45 23.34 -5.37 10.36
C GLY A 45 22.35 -5.54 9.20
N TYR A 46 21.08 -5.20 9.40
CA TYR A 46 20.03 -5.37 8.38
C TYR A 46 19.44 -4.04 7.93
N THR A 47 19.26 -3.88 6.64
CA THR A 47 18.39 -2.86 6.04
C THR A 47 17.04 -3.49 5.71
N PHE A 48 15.97 -2.97 6.29
CA PHE A 48 14.61 -3.44 6.05
C PHE A 48 14.00 -2.68 4.88
N GLN A 49 13.60 -3.41 3.84
CA GLN A 49 13.01 -2.88 2.61
C GLN A 49 11.58 -3.36 2.45
N VAL A 50 10.74 -2.49 1.86
CA VAL A 50 9.31 -2.73 1.69
C VAL A 50 8.85 -2.25 0.32
N GLY A 51 8.14 -3.12 -0.41
CA GLY A 51 7.40 -2.80 -1.62
C GLY A 51 5.89 -2.90 -1.33
N PRO A 52 5.20 -1.77 -1.19
CA PRO A 52 3.77 -1.78 -0.93
C PRO A 52 2.96 -1.78 -2.22
N GLU A 53 1.93 -2.63 -2.28
CA GLU A 53 0.92 -2.72 -3.34
C GLU A 53 -0.40 -2.18 -2.79
N CYS A 54 -0.89 -1.08 -3.34
CA CYS A 54 -1.96 -0.34 -2.68
C CYS A 54 -3.24 -0.30 -3.51
N GLU A 55 -4.22 -1.09 -3.11
CA GLU A 55 -5.53 -1.15 -3.75
C GLU A 55 -6.47 -0.05 -3.27
N PHE A 56 -7.33 0.43 -4.17
CA PHE A 56 -8.32 1.46 -3.89
C PHE A 56 -9.48 1.42 -4.88
N PHE A 57 -10.60 2.07 -4.51
CA PHE A 57 -11.75 2.21 -5.40
C PHE A 57 -11.90 3.65 -5.89
N LEU A 58 -12.39 3.79 -7.13
CA LEU A 58 -12.79 5.05 -7.74
C LEU A 58 -14.30 5.05 -7.96
N PHE A 59 -15.04 5.74 -7.12
CA PHE A 59 -16.49 5.85 -7.22
C PHE A 59 -16.94 7.23 -7.72
N HIS A 60 -18.15 7.28 -8.28
CA HIS A 60 -18.80 8.55 -8.58
C HIS A 60 -19.13 9.32 -7.30
N THR A 61 -19.17 10.63 -7.42
CA THR A 61 -19.80 11.51 -6.43
C THR A 61 -21.25 11.76 -6.81
N ASP A 62 -22.08 12.13 -5.84
CA ASP A 62 -23.43 12.64 -6.11
C ASP A 62 -23.42 14.06 -6.70
N GLU A 63 -24.60 14.63 -6.98
CA GLU A 63 -24.75 15.95 -7.57
C GLU A 63 -24.19 17.07 -6.67
N GLU A 64 -24.13 16.83 -5.36
CA GLU A 64 -23.52 17.73 -4.38
C GLU A 64 -22.01 17.48 -4.17
N GLY A 65 -21.42 16.53 -4.90
CA GLY A 65 -20.00 16.15 -4.80
C GLY A 65 -19.68 15.28 -3.57
N ARG A 66 -20.66 14.65 -2.94
CA ARG A 66 -20.44 13.73 -1.81
C ARG A 66 -20.03 12.36 -2.29
N PRO A 67 -19.22 11.63 -1.50
CA PRO A 67 -18.82 10.25 -1.82
C PRO A 67 -20.01 9.30 -1.97
N THR A 68 -19.97 8.45 -3.00
CA THR A 68 -20.89 7.32 -3.15
C THR A 68 -20.11 6.01 -3.27
N THR A 69 -20.80 4.88 -3.40
CA THR A 69 -20.24 3.58 -3.78
C THR A 69 -20.73 3.15 -5.16
N GLN A 70 -21.11 4.11 -5.99
CA GLN A 70 -21.64 3.86 -7.33
C GLN A 70 -20.53 3.92 -8.37
N SER A 71 -20.56 2.94 -9.25
CA SER A 71 -19.80 2.92 -10.50
C SER A 71 -20.66 2.26 -11.57
N HIS A 72 -20.55 2.70 -12.82
CA HIS A 72 -21.13 2.02 -13.97
C HIS A 72 -20.07 1.22 -14.75
N GLU A 73 -18.84 1.22 -14.27
CA GLU A 73 -17.77 0.37 -14.75
C GLU A 73 -18.05 -1.12 -14.47
N ARG A 74 -17.60 -1.97 -15.39
CA ARG A 74 -17.71 -3.43 -15.28
C ARG A 74 -16.40 -4.14 -15.62
N ALA A 75 -15.30 -3.40 -15.60
CA ALA A 75 -13.98 -3.96 -15.79
C ALA A 75 -13.60 -4.90 -14.62
N SER A 76 -12.67 -5.77 -14.89
CA SER A 76 -12.10 -6.75 -13.96
C SER A 76 -10.58 -6.76 -14.08
N TYR A 77 -9.94 -7.74 -13.47
CA TYR A 77 -8.49 -7.84 -13.34
C TYR A 77 -7.76 -7.69 -14.68
N PHE A 78 -6.84 -6.74 -14.76
CA PHE A 78 -6.04 -6.38 -15.94
C PHE A 78 -6.85 -5.94 -17.17
N ASP A 79 -8.13 -5.64 -17.03
CA ASP A 79 -8.87 -5.01 -18.13
C ASP A 79 -8.30 -3.62 -18.44
N VAL A 80 -8.41 -3.25 -19.71
CA VAL A 80 -7.91 -1.98 -20.25
C VAL A 80 -9.04 -1.18 -20.91
N SER A 81 -8.75 0.05 -21.31
CA SER A 81 -9.67 0.87 -22.09
C SER A 81 -10.19 0.12 -23.35
N PRO A 82 -11.46 0.23 -23.72
CA PRO A 82 -12.47 1.17 -23.20
C PRO A 82 -13.31 0.64 -22.03
N ILE A 83 -13.02 -0.54 -21.49
CA ILE A 83 -13.80 -1.16 -20.40
C ILE A 83 -13.41 -0.54 -19.06
N ASP A 84 -12.11 -0.38 -18.82
CA ASP A 84 -11.55 0.33 -17.67
C ASP A 84 -11.80 1.84 -17.80
N LEU A 85 -12.72 2.35 -17.02
CA LEU A 85 -13.08 3.77 -17.02
C LEU A 85 -12.19 4.59 -16.07
N GLY A 86 -11.42 3.94 -15.19
CA GLY A 86 -10.50 4.56 -14.26
C GLY A 86 -9.08 4.76 -14.80
N GLU A 87 -8.74 4.20 -15.97
CA GLU A 87 -7.39 4.22 -16.54
C GLU A 87 -6.77 5.62 -16.58
N ASN A 88 -7.52 6.62 -17.07
CA ASN A 88 -7.01 7.98 -17.15
C ASN A 88 -6.73 8.62 -15.78
N VAL A 89 -7.53 8.27 -14.77
CA VAL A 89 -7.33 8.76 -13.40
C VAL A 89 -6.11 8.10 -12.78
N ARG A 90 -5.94 6.77 -12.95
CA ARG A 90 -4.74 6.07 -12.51
C ARG A 90 -3.50 6.65 -13.17
N ARG A 91 -3.53 6.84 -14.49
CA ARG A 91 -2.43 7.44 -15.24
C ARG A 91 -2.05 8.82 -14.71
N ASP A 92 -3.04 9.69 -14.44
CA ASP A 92 -2.78 11.01 -13.87
C ASP A 92 -2.15 10.90 -12.46
N ILE A 93 -2.59 9.92 -11.65
CA ILE A 93 -2.00 9.66 -10.34
C ILE A 93 -0.52 9.27 -10.51
N VAL A 94 -0.23 8.30 -11.37
CA VAL A 94 1.13 7.82 -11.65
C VAL A 94 2.04 8.95 -12.09
N LEU A 95 1.66 9.70 -13.13
CA LEU A 95 2.48 10.80 -13.66
C LEU A 95 2.77 11.89 -12.60
N ASN A 96 1.79 12.20 -11.74
CA ASN A 96 2.03 13.15 -10.66
C ASN A 96 2.94 12.59 -9.54
N LEU A 97 2.90 11.29 -9.30
CA LEU A 97 3.82 10.63 -8.35
C LEU A 97 5.26 10.63 -8.92
N GLU A 98 5.43 10.28 -10.19
CA GLU A 98 6.73 10.32 -10.88
C GLU A 98 7.32 11.74 -10.89
N ASP A 99 6.51 12.77 -11.15
CA ASP A 99 6.92 14.18 -11.06
C ASP A 99 7.35 14.60 -9.63
N MET A 100 6.94 13.84 -8.62
CA MET A 100 7.36 14.01 -7.22
C MET A 100 8.60 13.20 -6.87
N GLY A 101 9.09 12.36 -7.78
CA GLY A 101 10.26 11.51 -7.60
C GLY A 101 9.96 10.11 -7.07
N PHE A 102 8.69 9.67 -7.16
CA PHE A 102 8.33 8.28 -6.85
C PHE A 102 8.65 7.38 -8.03
N GLU A 103 9.06 6.18 -7.75
CA GLU A 103 9.14 5.11 -8.74
C GLU A 103 7.90 4.22 -8.61
N VAL A 104 7.12 4.14 -9.69
CA VAL A 104 5.92 3.30 -9.77
C VAL A 104 6.28 2.04 -10.54
N GLU A 105 6.01 0.88 -9.95
CA GLU A 105 6.33 -0.43 -10.54
C GLU A 105 5.20 -0.93 -11.43
N ALA A 106 3.96 -0.86 -10.93
CA ALA A 106 2.79 -1.28 -11.68
C ALA A 106 1.58 -0.38 -11.43
N SER A 107 0.63 -0.42 -12.38
CA SER A 107 -0.66 0.27 -12.27
C SER A 107 -1.69 -0.44 -13.14
N HIS A 108 -2.69 -1.06 -12.54
CA HIS A 108 -3.68 -1.88 -13.24
C HIS A 108 -5.07 -1.78 -12.63
N HIS A 109 -6.07 -2.33 -13.35
CA HIS A 109 -7.41 -2.54 -12.85
C HIS A 109 -7.45 -3.81 -12.01
N GLU A 110 -8.14 -3.77 -10.89
CA GLU A 110 -8.33 -4.88 -9.98
C GLU A 110 -9.60 -5.71 -10.28
N ILE A 111 -9.82 -6.80 -9.52
CA ILE A 111 -10.90 -7.78 -9.76
C ILE A 111 -12.29 -7.14 -9.63
N ALA A 112 -12.50 -6.31 -8.61
CA ALA A 112 -13.81 -5.68 -8.41
C ALA A 112 -14.04 -4.50 -9.35
N PRO A 113 -15.26 -4.30 -9.86
CA PRO A 113 -15.60 -3.11 -10.62
C PRO A 113 -15.24 -1.82 -9.88
N ALA A 114 -14.54 -0.91 -10.55
CA ALA A 114 -14.00 0.34 -10.01
C ALA A 114 -12.85 0.17 -9.00
N GLN A 115 -12.27 -1.01 -8.89
CA GLN A 115 -11.10 -1.26 -8.07
C GLN A 115 -9.83 -1.16 -8.91
N HIS A 116 -8.82 -0.53 -8.35
CA HIS A 116 -7.54 -0.23 -9.00
C HIS A 116 -6.41 -0.47 -8.03
N GLU A 117 -5.22 -0.71 -8.57
CA GLU A 117 -3.98 -0.85 -7.82
C GLU A 117 -2.87 -0.01 -8.43
N ILE A 118 -2.02 0.51 -7.57
CA ILE A 118 -0.76 1.17 -7.94
C ILE A 118 0.30 0.72 -6.95
N ASP A 119 1.36 0.12 -7.51
CA ASP A 119 2.46 -0.47 -6.78
C ASP A 119 3.66 0.47 -6.83
N LEU A 120 4.20 0.72 -5.67
CA LEU A 120 5.39 1.55 -5.54
C LEU A 120 6.61 0.64 -5.43
N GLN A 121 7.67 1.01 -6.13
CA GLN A 121 8.93 0.31 -6.03
C GLN A 121 9.38 0.22 -4.57
N TYR A 122 9.98 -0.92 -4.21
CA TYR A 122 10.48 -1.15 -2.87
C TYR A 122 11.55 -0.11 -2.48
N THR A 123 11.51 0.31 -1.25
CA THR A 123 12.49 1.21 -0.66
C THR A 123 12.65 0.91 0.83
N GLU A 124 13.51 1.66 1.54
CA GLU A 124 13.66 1.51 2.97
C GLU A 124 12.33 1.73 3.71
N GLY A 125 12.06 0.92 4.74
CA GLY A 125 10.75 0.86 5.38
C GLY A 125 10.17 2.19 5.88
N LEU A 126 11.01 3.13 6.34
CA LEU A 126 10.53 4.44 6.76
C LEU A 126 10.10 5.29 5.55
N GLU A 127 10.88 5.27 4.49
CA GLU A 127 10.59 5.97 3.25
C GLU A 127 9.33 5.40 2.57
N ALA A 128 9.18 4.06 2.53
CA ALA A 128 7.99 3.40 2.02
C ALA A 128 6.72 3.86 2.76
N ALA A 129 6.77 3.96 4.10
CA ALA A 129 5.65 4.47 4.90
C ALA A 129 5.31 5.94 4.56
N ASP A 130 6.31 6.79 4.39
CA ASP A 130 6.14 8.19 4.00
C ASP A 130 5.57 8.29 2.56
N HIS A 131 5.99 7.39 1.67
CA HIS A 131 5.49 7.28 0.29
C HIS A 131 4.01 6.92 0.26
N ILE A 132 3.57 5.88 0.99
CA ILE A 132 2.15 5.49 1.07
C ILE A 132 1.27 6.64 1.57
N MET A 133 1.70 7.37 2.57
CA MET A 133 0.95 8.53 3.07
C MET A 133 0.81 9.64 2.02
N THR A 134 1.83 9.84 1.20
CA THR A 134 1.82 10.79 0.10
C THR A 134 0.96 10.29 -1.06
N PHE A 135 1.12 9.03 -1.44
CA PHE A 135 0.32 8.37 -2.46
C PHE A 135 -1.19 8.48 -2.18
N LYS A 136 -1.63 8.11 -0.97
CA LYS A 136 -3.06 8.18 -0.59
C LYS A 136 -3.63 9.59 -0.70
N MET A 137 -2.82 10.61 -0.40
CA MET A 137 -3.24 12.00 -0.57
C MET A 137 -3.29 12.40 -2.05
N ALA A 138 -2.30 12.01 -2.85
CA ALA A 138 -2.26 12.28 -4.29
C ALA A 138 -3.46 11.63 -4.98
N ALA A 139 -3.68 10.34 -4.77
CA ALA A 139 -4.79 9.58 -5.35
C ALA A 139 -6.15 10.23 -5.06
N LYS A 140 -6.43 10.59 -3.80
CA LYS A 140 -7.68 11.27 -3.43
C LYS A 140 -7.81 12.65 -4.07
N THR A 141 -6.71 13.39 -4.15
CA THR A 141 -6.73 14.74 -4.72
C THR A 141 -6.95 14.71 -6.22
N ILE A 142 -6.26 13.82 -6.91
CA ILE A 142 -6.36 13.70 -8.36
C ILE A 142 -7.71 13.11 -8.76
N ALA A 143 -8.18 12.05 -8.09
CA ALA A 143 -9.51 11.51 -8.32
C ALA A 143 -10.60 12.59 -8.21
N LYS A 144 -10.50 13.45 -7.16
CA LYS A 144 -11.44 14.57 -6.99
C LYS A 144 -11.41 15.56 -8.16
N ARG A 145 -10.26 15.79 -8.78
CA ARG A 145 -10.15 16.66 -9.97
C ARG A 145 -10.83 16.06 -11.20
N HIS A 146 -10.94 14.73 -11.24
CA HIS A 146 -11.70 13.99 -12.26
C HIS A 146 -13.17 13.79 -11.90
N GLY A 147 -13.67 14.40 -10.82
CA GLY A 147 -15.06 14.25 -10.37
C GLY A 147 -15.35 12.89 -9.70
N LEU A 148 -14.30 12.17 -9.28
CA LEU A 148 -14.39 10.87 -8.63
C LEU A 148 -13.99 10.94 -7.16
N HIS A 149 -14.41 9.92 -6.41
CA HIS A 149 -14.02 9.70 -5.02
C HIS A 149 -13.12 8.47 -4.93
N ALA A 150 -11.84 8.68 -4.59
CA ALA A 150 -10.93 7.60 -4.26
C ALA A 150 -11.06 7.19 -2.80
N THR A 151 -11.26 5.89 -2.55
CA THR A 151 -11.33 5.34 -1.19
C THR A 151 -10.41 4.14 -1.02
N PHE A 152 -9.69 4.14 0.10
CA PHE A 152 -8.85 3.03 0.59
C PHE A 152 -9.56 2.24 1.70
N MET A 153 -10.87 2.29 1.71
CA MET A 153 -11.69 1.55 2.67
C MET A 153 -11.57 0.04 2.39
N PRO A 154 -11.26 -0.80 3.38
CA PRO A 154 -11.04 -2.23 3.15
C PRO A 154 -12.20 -2.97 2.47
N LYS A 155 -13.44 -2.60 2.78
CA LYS A 155 -14.65 -3.18 2.17
C LYS A 155 -15.69 -2.09 1.93
N PRO A 156 -15.54 -1.28 0.87
CA PRO A 156 -16.48 -0.17 0.62
C PRO A 156 -17.83 -0.65 0.10
N LYS A 157 -17.87 -1.84 -0.53
CA LYS A 157 -19.07 -2.41 -1.13
C LYS A 157 -19.21 -3.88 -0.78
N GLU A 158 -20.44 -4.30 -0.47
CA GLU A 158 -20.78 -5.70 -0.26
C GLU A 158 -20.85 -6.46 -1.60
N GLY A 159 -20.52 -7.75 -1.57
CA GLY A 159 -20.67 -8.64 -2.73
C GLY A 159 -19.55 -8.52 -3.78
N VAL A 160 -18.50 -7.74 -3.54
CA VAL A 160 -17.32 -7.63 -4.40
C VAL A 160 -16.04 -7.72 -3.57
N ASN A 161 -14.88 -7.89 -4.20
CA ASN A 161 -13.59 -7.87 -3.51
C ASN A 161 -13.40 -6.55 -2.75
N GLY A 162 -12.59 -6.58 -1.71
CA GLY A 162 -12.20 -5.40 -0.94
C GLY A 162 -10.77 -4.99 -1.25
N SER A 163 -10.34 -3.83 -0.74
CA SER A 163 -8.98 -3.32 -0.91
C SER A 163 -8.03 -3.91 0.11
N GLY A 164 -6.97 -4.54 -0.38
CA GLY A 164 -5.78 -4.92 0.37
C GLY A 164 -4.71 -3.83 0.33
N MET A 165 -3.64 -4.10 1.02
CA MET A 165 -2.34 -3.50 0.81
C MET A 165 -1.32 -4.60 1.12
N HIS A 166 -0.85 -5.27 0.09
CA HIS A 166 0.22 -6.25 0.23
C HIS A 166 1.51 -5.53 0.59
N ILE A 167 2.33 -6.16 1.39
CA ILE A 167 3.60 -5.61 1.83
C ILE A 167 4.68 -6.64 1.53
N ASN A 168 5.33 -6.50 0.39
CA ASN A 168 6.50 -7.28 0.05
C ASN A 168 7.67 -6.81 0.91
N MET A 169 8.35 -7.74 1.55
CA MET A 169 9.38 -7.43 2.54
C MET A 169 10.68 -8.14 2.22
N SER A 170 11.80 -7.44 2.37
CA SER A 170 13.12 -8.04 2.30
C SER A 170 14.06 -7.44 3.34
N LEU A 171 15.15 -8.16 3.61
CA LEU A 171 16.29 -7.67 4.35
C LEU A 171 17.51 -7.70 3.45
N SER A 172 18.30 -6.62 3.45
CA SER A 172 19.61 -6.59 2.80
C SER A 172 20.72 -6.33 3.81
N ASP A 173 21.95 -6.69 3.43
CA ASP A 173 23.15 -6.32 4.13
C ASP A 173 23.62 -4.90 3.74
N GLU A 174 24.81 -4.50 4.22
CA GLU A 174 25.42 -3.19 3.94
C GLU A 174 25.80 -3.02 2.45
N ASP A 175 26.00 -4.12 1.72
CA ASP A 175 26.32 -4.14 0.30
C ASP A 175 25.07 -4.21 -0.59
N GLY A 176 23.89 -4.29 0.00
CA GLY A 176 22.58 -4.36 -0.70
C GLY A 176 22.20 -5.77 -1.17
N HIS A 177 22.89 -6.82 -0.76
CA HIS A 177 22.50 -8.19 -1.11
C HIS A 177 21.23 -8.60 -0.35
N ASN A 178 20.29 -9.21 -1.06
CA ASN A 178 19.08 -9.76 -0.47
C ASN A 178 19.40 -10.98 0.42
N LEU A 179 19.18 -10.82 1.72
CA LEU A 179 19.48 -11.87 2.71
C LEU A 179 18.38 -12.94 2.83
N PHE A 180 17.25 -12.76 2.14
CA PHE A 180 16.18 -13.76 2.11
C PHE A 180 16.38 -14.81 1.00
N ALA A 181 17.22 -14.53 0.00
CA ALA A 181 17.48 -15.45 -1.10
C ALA A 181 18.52 -16.50 -0.73
N ASP A 182 18.29 -17.76 -1.13
CA ASP A 182 19.23 -18.87 -1.07
C ASP A 182 18.93 -19.86 -2.21
N ASP A 183 19.75 -19.86 -3.25
CA ASP A 183 19.58 -20.70 -4.43
C ASP A 183 19.72 -22.21 -4.13
N SER A 184 20.22 -22.58 -2.96
CA SER A 184 20.35 -23.98 -2.53
C SER A 184 19.11 -24.55 -1.86
N ASP A 185 18.15 -23.70 -1.50
CA ASP A 185 16.88 -24.10 -0.88
C ASP A 185 15.81 -24.42 -1.94
N GLU A 186 14.91 -25.35 -1.64
CA GLU A 186 13.84 -25.77 -2.57
C GLU A 186 12.89 -24.61 -2.95
N LEU A 187 12.65 -23.67 -2.02
CA LEU A 187 11.82 -22.49 -2.23
C LEU A 187 12.64 -21.21 -2.51
N GLY A 188 13.97 -21.34 -2.65
CA GLY A 188 14.85 -20.19 -2.86
C GLY A 188 15.02 -19.29 -1.63
N LEU A 189 14.67 -19.77 -0.44
CA LEU A 189 14.58 -18.97 0.78
C LEU A 189 15.70 -19.32 1.79
N SER A 190 16.36 -18.31 2.31
CA SER A 190 17.36 -18.50 3.36
C SER A 190 16.75 -18.87 4.72
N GLN A 191 17.58 -19.41 5.61
CA GLN A 191 17.18 -19.67 6.99
C GLN A 191 16.75 -18.39 7.73
N LEU A 192 17.26 -17.23 7.32
CA LEU A 192 16.82 -15.94 7.86
C LEU A 192 15.41 -15.62 7.43
N ALA A 193 15.06 -15.85 6.15
CA ALA A 193 13.70 -15.69 5.64
C ALA A 193 12.70 -16.56 6.41
N TYR A 194 12.98 -17.83 6.59
CA TYR A 194 12.12 -18.74 7.38
C TYR A 194 11.92 -18.27 8.82
N ARG A 195 12.97 -17.77 9.48
CA ARG A 195 12.88 -17.24 10.84
C ARG A 195 12.06 -15.94 10.89
N PHE A 196 12.22 -15.09 9.89
CA PHE A 196 11.46 -13.85 9.77
C PHE A 196 9.96 -14.12 9.58
N MET A 197 9.61 -15.02 8.64
CA MET A 197 8.23 -15.46 8.44
C MET A 197 7.63 -16.11 9.69
N ALA A 198 8.37 -16.99 10.36
CA ALA A 198 7.92 -17.61 11.60
C ALA A 198 7.64 -16.56 12.69
N GLY A 199 8.45 -15.50 12.77
CA GLY A 199 8.22 -14.37 13.67
C GLY A 199 6.93 -13.64 13.37
N ILE A 200 6.66 -13.32 12.09
CA ILE A 200 5.41 -12.68 11.67
C ILE A 200 4.21 -13.56 12.00
N LEU A 201 4.25 -14.85 11.60
CA LEU A 201 3.16 -15.78 11.83
C LEU A 201 2.86 -15.98 13.33
N GLY A 202 3.91 -16.03 14.16
CA GLY A 202 3.79 -16.13 15.60
C GLY A 202 3.10 -14.94 16.26
N HIS A 203 3.18 -13.76 15.64
CA HIS A 203 2.59 -12.51 16.14
C HIS A 203 1.38 -12.02 15.33
N MET A 204 0.90 -12.81 14.37
CA MET A 204 -0.15 -12.36 13.43
C MET A 204 -1.43 -11.92 14.14
N LYS A 205 -1.82 -12.61 15.21
CA LYS A 205 -3.04 -12.27 15.97
C LYS A 205 -2.92 -10.90 16.64
N GLU A 206 -1.78 -10.63 17.26
CA GLU A 206 -1.50 -9.34 17.90
C GLU A 206 -1.34 -8.23 16.86
N MET A 207 -0.69 -8.52 15.73
CA MET A 207 -0.50 -7.57 14.63
C MET A 207 -1.82 -7.17 14.00
N THR A 208 -2.83 -8.05 13.96
CA THR A 208 -4.12 -7.78 13.32
C THR A 208 -4.80 -6.52 13.83
N ILE A 209 -4.65 -6.18 15.10
CA ILE A 209 -5.22 -4.94 15.65
C ILE A 209 -4.60 -3.67 15.02
N LEU A 210 -3.36 -3.76 14.56
CA LEU A 210 -2.64 -2.66 13.91
C LEU A 210 -2.83 -2.66 12.39
N THR A 211 -2.77 -3.85 11.78
CA THR A 211 -2.90 -4.01 10.31
C THR A 211 -4.34 -3.93 9.83
N ASN A 212 -5.30 -4.24 10.71
CA ASN A 212 -6.74 -4.20 10.44
C ASN A 212 -7.49 -3.39 11.51
N PRO A 213 -7.21 -2.08 11.64
CA PRO A 213 -7.63 -1.27 12.79
C PRO A 213 -9.10 -0.85 12.78
N LEU A 214 -9.84 -1.11 11.69
CA LEU A 214 -11.21 -0.66 11.53
C LEU A 214 -12.20 -1.83 11.59
N VAL A 215 -13.41 -1.58 12.05
CA VAL A 215 -14.51 -2.56 11.94
C VAL A 215 -14.72 -2.98 10.49
N ASN A 216 -14.55 -2.06 9.56
CA ASN A 216 -14.64 -2.34 8.13
C ASN A 216 -13.55 -3.30 7.62
N SER A 217 -12.36 -3.32 8.24
CA SER A 217 -11.31 -4.27 7.89
C SER A 217 -11.78 -5.72 8.03
N TYR A 218 -12.51 -6.03 9.09
CA TYR A 218 -13.04 -7.39 9.34
C TYR A 218 -14.19 -7.78 8.41
N LYS A 219 -14.83 -6.81 7.75
CA LYS A 219 -15.80 -7.09 6.68
C LYS A 219 -15.13 -7.56 5.39
N ARG A 220 -13.84 -7.26 5.20
CA ARG A 220 -13.02 -7.76 4.11
C ARG A 220 -12.56 -9.20 4.37
N LEU A 221 -12.17 -9.53 5.59
CA LEU A 221 -11.57 -10.82 5.98
C LEU A 221 -12.63 -11.92 6.09
N VAL A 222 -13.32 -12.21 4.99
CA VAL A 222 -14.40 -13.21 4.90
C VAL A 222 -14.19 -14.13 3.69
N PRO A 223 -14.63 -15.41 3.73
CA PRO A 223 -14.49 -16.34 2.62
C PRO A 223 -15.19 -15.89 1.34
N GLY A 224 -14.64 -16.30 0.19
CA GLY A 224 -15.24 -16.07 -1.13
C GLY A 224 -14.79 -14.82 -1.84
N TYR A 225 -13.78 -14.13 -1.31
CA TYR A 225 -13.12 -12.97 -1.90
C TYR A 225 -11.61 -13.10 -1.71
N ASP A 226 -10.81 -12.36 -2.48
CA ASP A 226 -9.36 -12.33 -2.32
C ASP A 226 -9.00 -11.55 -1.06
N ALA A 227 -8.96 -12.28 0.03
CA ALA A 227 -8.61 -11.77 1.35
C ALA A 227 -8.10 -12.91 2.24
N PRO A 228 -7.07 -12.67 3.04
CA PRO A 228 -6.53 -13.67 3.95
C PRO A 228 -7.54 -13.99 5.06
N ILE A 229 -8.01 -15.23 5.11
CA ILE A 229 -8.93 -15.72 6.15
C ILE A 229 -8.27 -16.71 7.10
N TYR A 230 -7.04 -17.14 6.78
CA TYR A 230 -6.24 -18.05 7.58
C TYR A 230 -4.85 -17.46 7.84
N ILE A 231 -4.25 -17.85 8.95
CA ILE A 231 -2.83 -17.65 9.19
C ILE A 231 -2.11 -18.83 8.57
N CYS A 232 -1.41 -18.64 7.47
CA CYS A 232 -0.69 -19.69 6.75
C CYS A 232 0.63 -19.18 6.16
N LEU A 233 1.53 -20.12 5.86
CA LEU A 233 2.84 -19.82 5.30
C LEU A 233 2.79 -19.63 3.78
N LEU A 234 1.92 -20.39 3.11
CA LEU A 234 1.72 -20.34 1.67
C LEU A 234 0.25 -19.99 1.44
N TYR A 235 -0.03 -18.73 1.28
CA TYR A 235 -1.31 -18.23 0.84
C TYR A 235 -1.09 -17.43 -0.44
N THR A 236 -1.46 -18.02 -1.54
CA THR A 236 -1.57 -17.31 -2.80
C THR A 236 -2.89 -16.58 -2.79
N SER A 237 -2.90 -15.36 -2.34
CA SER A 237 -4.09 -14.51 -2.34
C SER A 237 -4.41 -14.01 -3.73
N ASP A 238 -3.42 -13.96 -4.58
CA ASP A 238 -3.51 -13.55 -5.97
C ASP A 238 -2.70 -14.51 -6.83
N ALA A 239 -3.38 -15.52 -7.37
CA ALA A 239 -2.76 -16.52 -8.26
C ALA A 239 -2.33 -15.93 -9.61
N ALA A 240 -2.61 -14.66 -9.88
CA ALA A 240 -2.23 -13.98 -11.10
C ALA A 240 -0.89 -13.25 -10.96
N ASP A 241 -0.52 -12.81 -9.78
CA ASP A 241 0.76 -12.15 -9.50
C ASP A 241 1.92 -13.15 -9.40
N ASP A 242 1.62 -14.44 -9.20
CA ASP A 242 2.58 -15.54 -9.08
C ASP A 242 3.03 -16.16 -10.43
N LYS A 243 2.88 -15.46 -11.56
CA LYS A 243 3.26 -16.00 -12.88
C LYS A 243 4.23 -15.12 -13.64
#